data_af6102e40f2b6338da50d18bcd8d6a10
#
_entry.id   af6102e40f2b6338da50d18bcd8d6a10
#
_cell.length_a   1.000
_cell.length_b   1.000
_cell.length_c   1.000
_cell.angle_alpha   90.00
_cell.angle_beta   90.00
_cell.angle_gamma   90.00
#
_symmetry.space_group_name_H-M   'P 1'
#
loop_
_entity.id
_entity.type
_entity.pdbx_description
1 polymer ?
#
loop_
_entity_poly.entity_id
_entity_poly.type
_entity_poly.pdbx_seq_one_letter_code
_entity_poly.pdbx_strand_id
1 'polypeptide(L)' 'MTGKEAVACAERRTPVTCCGITYKRISAVIWRYGNEKRIEVEMEDFNGHSFTVAPVEKVNEDI' A
#
# COMPACT_ATOMS: atom_id res chain seq x y z
N MET A 1 -1.54 8.47 0.49
CA MET A 1 -2.82 8.23 1.18
C MET A 1 -2.61 8.13 2.68
N THR A 2 -3.68 8.21 3.44
CA THR A 2 -3.62 8.01 4.89
C THR A 2 -3.72 6.53 5.22
N GLY A 3 -3.45 6.17 6.48
CA GLY A 3 -3.62 4.80 6.93
C GLY A 3 -5.04 4.28 6.76
N LYS A 4 -6.03 5.12 7.08
CA LYS A 4 -7.43 4.74 6.91
C LYS A 4 -7.79 4.51 5.45
N GLU A 5 -7.28 5.35 4.57
CA GLU A 5 -7.49 5.18 3.12
C GLU A 5 -6.85 3.90 2.63
N ALA A 6 -5.66 3.56 3.15
CA ALA A 6 -4.97 2.34 2.77
C ALA A 6 -5.78 1.11 3.20
N VAL A 7 -6.33 1.11 4.41
CA VAL A 7 -7.17 0.01 4.89
C VAL A 7 -8.40 -0.16 4.00
N ALA A 8 -9.08 0.95 3.70
CA ALA A 8 -10.27 0.89 2.85
C ALA A 8 -9.94 0.38 1.45
N CYS A 9 -8.80 0.84 0.91
CA CYS A 9 -8.35 0.41 -0.41
C CYS A 9 -8.01 -1.09 -0.43
N ALA A 10 -7.36 -1.56 0.64
CA ALA A 10 -7.03 -2.98 0.78
C ALA A 10 -8.30 -3.83 0.82
N GLU A 11 -9.32 -3.37 1.55
CA GLU A 11 -10.57 -4.10 1.65
C GLU A 11 -11.33 -4.14 0.33
N ARG A 12 -11.25 -3.06 -0.46
CA ARG A 12 -11.87 -3.02 -1.78
C ARG A 12 -11.08 -3.78 -2.83
N ARG A 13 -9.83 -4.12 -2.55
CA ARG A 13 -8.92 -4.82 -3.46
C ARG A 13 -8.72 -4.06 -4.77
N THR A 14 -8.63 -2.74 -4.68
CA THR A 14 -8.44 -1.89 -5.86
C THR A 14 -6.96 -1.70 -6.14
N PRO A 15 -6.58 -1.49 -7.41
CA PRO A 15 -5.18 -1.21 -7.74
C PRO A 15 -4.68 0.08 -7.11
N VAL A 16 -3.38 0.16 -6.88
CA VAL A 16 -2.72 1.34 -6.34
C VAL A 16 -1.45 1.63 -7.12
N THR A 17 -0.99 2.87 -7.05
CA THR A 17 0.27 3.26 -7.68
C THR A 17 1.25 3.73 -6.62
N CYS A 18 2.52 3.47 -6.85
CA CYS A 18 3.60 3.94 -6.00
C CYS A 18 4.82 4.17 -6.87
N CYS A 19 5.33 5.41 -6.85
CA CYS A 19 6.55 5.76 -7.61
C CYS A 19 6.44 5.41 -9.09
N GLY A 20 5.27 5.65 -9.68
CA GLY A 20 5.05 5.43 -11.11
C GLY A 20 4.76 3.99 -11.50
N ILE A 21 4.69 3.09 -10.54
CA ILE A 21 4.40 1.69 -10.79
C ILE A 21 3.02 1.36 -10.27
N THR A 22 2.23 0.66 -11.07
CA THR A 22 0.89 0.22 -10.67
C THR A 22 0.96 -1.19 -10.10
N TYR A 23 0.36 -1.38 -8.94
CA TYR A 23 0.30 -2.67 -8.26
C TYR A 23 -1.15 -3.17 -8.23
N LYS A 24 -1.29 -4.48 -8.18
CA LYS A 24 -2.60 -5.11 -8.23
C LYS A 24 -3.50 -4.72 -7.07
N ARG A 25 -2.93 -4.69 -5.86
CA ARG A 25 -3.69 -4.36 -4.66
C ARG A 25 -2.74 -4.19 -3.47
N ILE A 26 -3.28 -3.63 -2.40
CA ILE A 26 -2.61 -3.62 -1.10
C ILE A 26 -2.92 -4.97 -0.43
N SER A 27 -1.87 -5.70 -0.06
CA SER A 27 -2.03 -6.99 0.62
C SER A 27 -1.92 -6.88 2.13
N ALA A 28 -1.29 -5.82 2.63
CA ALA A 28 -1.15 -5.60 4.07
C ALA A 28 -0.93 -4.14 4.37
N VAL A 29 -1.41 -3.69 5.53
CA VAL A 29 -1.13 -2.35 6.04
C VAL A 29 -0.38 -2.55 7.35
N ILE A 30 0.81 -1.97 7.46
CA ILE A 30 1.72 -2.21 8.58
C ILE A 30 1.83 -0.93 9.40
N TRP A 31 1.45 -1.03 10.67
CA TRP A 31 1.56 0.07 11.62
C TRP A 31 2.78 -0.18 12.49
N ARG A 32 3.79 0.68 12.37
CA ARG A 32 5.03 0.50 13.13
C ARG A 32 5.09 1.50 14.27
N TYR A 33 5.40 0.99 15.44
CA TYR A 33 5.48 1.76 16.68
C TYR A 33 6.90 1.70 17.21
N GLY A 34 7.77 2.56 16.64
CA GLY A 34 9.15 2.69 17.08
C GLY A 34 9.37 4.09 17.64
N ASN A 35 10.57 4.64 17.38
CA ASN A 35 10.87 6.02 17.75
C ASN A 35 9.97 6.99 17.03
N GLU A 36 9.57 6.63 15.81
CA GLU A 36 8.59 7.37 15.03
C GLU A 36 7.49 6.42 14.61
N LYS A 37 6.26 6.91 14.68
CA LYS A 37 5.12 6.14 14.17
C LYS A 37 5.14 6.21 12.65
N ARG A 38 5.13 5.04 12.01
CA ARG A 38 5.11 4.94 10.55
C ARG A 38 4.05 3.96 10.13
N ILE A 39 3.44 4.26 9.00
CA ILE A 39 2.48 3.37 8.37
C ILE A 39 3.05 2.99 7.01
N GLU A 40 3.18 1.70 6.78
CA GLU A 40 3.68 1.18 5.51
C GLU A 40 2.64 0.27 4.90
N VAL A 41 2.67 0.14 3.58
CA VAL A 41 1.76 -0.76 2.88
C VAL A 41 2.57 -1.77 2.10
N GLU A 42 2.08 -3.00 2.09
CA GLU A 42 2.62 -4.06 1.26
C GLU A 42 1.71 -4.16 0.04
N MET A 43 2.30 -4.10 -1.13
CA MET A 43 1.56 -4.11 -2.39
C MET A 43 1.94 -5.35 -3.19
N GLU A 44 0.93 -5.99 -3.76
CA GLU A 44 1.12 -7.18 -4.57
C GLU A 44 1.24 -6.80 -6.04
N ASP A 45 2.26 -7.32 -6.72
CA ASP A 45 2.45 -7.12 -8.14
C ASP A 45 1.39 -7.88 -8.95
N PHE A 46 1.13 -7.42 -10.18
CA PHE A 46 0.16 -8.06 -11.05
C PHE A 46 0.52 -9.50 -11.41
N ASN A 47 1.81 -9.83 -11.42
CA ASN A 47 2.22 -11.21 -11.71
C ASN A 47 2.03 -12.14 -10.51
N GLY A 48 1.71 -11.60 -9.33
CA GLY A 48 1.48 -12.40 -8.14
C GLY A 48 2.71 -13.01 -7.49
N HIS A 49 3.90 -12.62 -7.94
CA HIS A 49 5.15 -13.22 -7.46
C HIS A 49 5.98 -12.30 -6.58
N SER A 50 5.63 -11.03 -6.51
CA SER A 50 6.43 -10.05 -5.79
C SER A 50 5.57 -9.16 -4.92
N PHE A 51 6.13 -8.77 -3.79
CA PHE A 51 5.52 -7.81 -2.89
C PHE A 51 6.51 -6.67 -2.66
N THR A 52 5.98 -5.46 -2.62
CA THR A 52 6.78 -4.27 -2.36
C THR A 52 6.19 -3.54 -1.17
N VAL A 53 7.05 -3.12 -0.24
CA VAL A 53 6.64 -2.37 0.94
C VAL A 53 7.09 -0.93 0.75
N ALA A 54 6.18 0.02 0.98
CA ALA A 54 6.48 1.44 0.83
C ALA A 54 5.74 2.25 1.89
N PRO A 55 6.25 3.45 2.23
CA PRO A 55 5.52 4.35 3.12
C PRO A 55 4.16 4.72 2.54
N VAL A 56 3.16 4.80 3.40
CA VAL A 56 1.78 5.03 2.95
C VAL A 56 1.62 6.35 2.20
N GLU A 57 2.40 7.37 2.55
CA GLU A 57 2.31 8.68 1.91
C GLU A 57 2.78 8.67 0.45
N LYS A 58 3.48 7.62 0.02
CA LYS A 58 3.94 7.49 -1.37
C LYS A 58 3.00 6.67 -2.23
N VAL A 59 1.92 6.20 -1.65
CA VAL A 59 0.98 5.32 -2.35
C VAL A 59 -0.30 6.08 -2.66
N ASN A 60 -0.83 5.89 -3.86
CA ASN A 60 -2.07 6.52 -4.30
C ASN A 60 -2.99 5.46 -4.90
N GLU A 61 -4.28 5.70 -4.76
CA GLU A 61 -5.27 4.84 -5.39
C GLU A 61 -5.22 5.06 -6.90
N ASP A 62 -5.21 3.97 -7.65
CA ASP A 62 -5.22 4.04 -9.11
C ASP A 62 -6.68 4.09 -9.57
N ILE A 63 -7.12 5.31 -9.88
CA ILE A 63 -8.50 5.53 -10.32
C ILE A 63 -8.54 5.71 -11.83
#